data_8aabe5f8adc4a15adbfcc44ab3e9fa85
#
_entry.id   8aabe5f8adc4a15adbfcc44ab3e9fa85
#
_cell.length_a   1.000
_cell.length_b   1.000
_cell.length_c   1.000
_cell.angle_alpha   90.00
_cell.angle_beta   90.00
_cell.angle_gamma   90.00
#
_symmetry.space_group_name_H-M   'P 1'
#
loop_
_entity.id
_entity.type
_entity.pdbx_description
1 polymer ?
#
loop_
_entity_poly.entity_id
_entity_poly.type
_entity_poly.pdbx_seq_one_letter_code
_entity_poly.pdbx_strand_id
1 'polypeptide(L)'
;MMRHPLLTFTALSCMLLSSCAEGKPDSADVIVLYTTDTHGACLPFDFKKNEPAKTSLANVYSYVKQERENNSDRIILLDAGDFLQGQPSIYYYNFVDTLSQHVAARIYNFMGYDAVGMGNHDVEPGESVYTRMPKELNMPLLCANAIDT
;
A
#
# COMPACT_ATOMS: atom_id res chain seq x y z
N MET A 1 81.57 -38.66 3.70
CA MET A 1 80.29 -39.33 3.31
C MET A 1 79.13 -38.51 3.86
N MET A 2 78.65 -37.62 3.04
CA MET A 2 77.53 -36.75 3.44
C MET A 2 76.26 -37.16 2.68
N ARG A 3 75.23 -37.55 3.39
CA ARG A 3 73.91 -37.91 2.86
C ARG A 3 72.98 -36.69 3.02
N HIS A 4 72.53 -36.13 1.94
CA HIS A 4 71.55 -35.10 1.89
C HIS A 4 70.14 -35.74 1.98
N PRO A 5 69.23 -35.25 2.86
CA PRO A 5 67.83 -35.68 2.79
C PRO A 5 67.07 -34.85 1.74
N LEU A 6 66.44 -35.58 0.88
CA LEU A 6 65.49 -35.09 -0.12
C LEU A 6 64.24 -34.55 0.59
N LEU A 7 64.10 -33.26 0.67
CA LEU A 7 62.87 -32.62 1.12
C LEU A 7 61.83 -32.68 0.00
N THR A 8 60.85 -33.52 0.21
CA THR A 8 59.67 -33.65 -0.62
C THR A 8 58.79 -32.41 -0.50
N PHE A 9 58.70 -31.65 -1.58
CA PHE A 9 57.73 -30.56 -1.78
C PHE A 9 56.41 -31.15 -2.19
N THR A 10 55.59 -31.57 -1.22
CA THR A 10 54.23 -32.01 -1.44
C THR A 10 53.30 -31.32 -0.46
N ALA A 11 53.17 -30.03 -0.60
CA ALA A 11 52.15 -29.31 0.15
C ALA A 11 51.89 -27.97 -0.53
N LEU A 12 51.13 -27.92 -1.58
CA LEU A 12 50.43 -26.70 -1.98
C LEU A 12 49.58 -26.96 -3.22
N SER A 13 48.57 -27.80 -3.11
CA SER A 13 47.55 -27.88 -4.17
C SER A 13 46.19 -28.20 -3.58
N CYS A 14 45.88 -27.61 -2.43
CA CYS A 14 44.56 -27.76 -1.80
C CYS A 14 43.97 -26.42 -1.34
N MET A 15 44.08 -25.42 -2.21
CA MET A 15 43.34 -24.16 -1.96
C MET A 15 43.02 -23.58 -3.31
N LEU A 16 41.83 -23.73 -3.74
CA LEU A 16 41.07 -22.87 -4.65
C LEU A 16 39.81 -23.62 -5.16
N LEU A 17 39.14 -24.29 -4.26
CA LEU A 17 37.70 -24.54 -4.48
C LEU A 17 36.92 -23.58 -3.56
N SER A 18 37.12 -22.26 -3.81
CA SER A 18 36.12 -21.28 -3.41
C SER A 18 34.91 -21.57 -4.27
N SER A 19 34.05 -22.44 -3.76
CA SER A 19 32.68 -22.54 -4.20
C SER A 19 32.06 -21.14 -4.06
N CYS A 20 31.91 -20.43 -5.17
CA CYS A 20 30.90 -19.41 -5.25
C CYS A 20 29.56 -20.10 -5.02
N ALA A 21 29.13 -20.14 -3.77
CA ALA A 21 27.73 -20.34 -3.49
C ALA A 21 27.04 -19.15 -4.14
N GLU A 22 26.49 -19.33 -5.33
CA GLU A 22 25.47 -18.45 -5.86
C GLU A 22 24.34 -18.51 -4.85
N GLY A 23 24.33 -17.54 -3.92
CA GLY A 23 23.20 -17.29 -3.08
C GLY A 23 22.03 -17.07 -4.03
N LYS A 24 21.01 -17.93 -4.00
CA LYS A 24 19.73 -17.61 -4.60
C LYS A 24 19.42 -16.18 -4.19
N PRO A 25 19.06 -15.28 -5.13
CA PRO A 25 18.58 -13.97 -4.72
C PRO A 25 17.44 -14.23 -3.72
N ASP A 26 17.53 -13.60 -2.54
CA ASP A 26 16.45 -13.64 -1.58
C ASP A 26 15.21 -13.09 -2.30
N SER A 27 14.35 -13.99 -2.79
CA SER A 27 13.07 -13.61 -3.37
C SER A 27 12.19 -13.19 -2.22
N ALA A 28 12.07 -11.89 -2.00
CA ALA A 28 11.10 -11.36 -1.07
C ALA A 28 9.72 -11.40 -1.75
N ASP A 29 8.81 -12.20 -1.22
CA ASP A 29 7.41 -12.16 -1.64
C ASP A 29 6.79 -10.84 -1.16
N VAL A 30 6.13 -10.13 -2.05
CA VAL A 30 5.38 -8.90 -1.74
C VAL A 30 3.89 -9.21 -1.83
N ILE A 31 3.15 -8.83 -0.81
CA ILE A 31 1.70 -8.96 -0.76
C ILE A 31 1.11 -7.61 -1.14
N VAL A 32 0.36 -7.57 -2.25
CA VAL A 32 -0.37 -6.37 -2.67
C VAL A 32 -1.83 -6.55 -2.28
N LEU A 33 -2.31 -5.69 -1.41
CA LEU A 33 -3.72 -5.55 -1.05
C LEU A 33 -4.26 -4.31 -1.75
N TYR A 34 -5.47 -4.39 -2.28
CA TYR A 34 -6.08 -3.22 -2.89
C TYR A 34 -7.58 -3.15 -2.65
N THR A 35 -8.08 -1.91 -2.62
CA THR A 35 -9.50 -1.58 -2.61
C THR A 35 -9.85 -0.81 -3.88
N THR A 36 -11.11 -0.83 -4.25
CA THR A 36 -11.67 -0.09 -5.39
C THR A 36 -13.15 0.16 -5.14
N ASP A 37 -13.70 1.23 -5.68
CA ASP A 37 -15.14 1.51 -5.70
C ASP A 37 -15.80 1.43 -4.31
N THR A 38 -15.11 1.92 -3.31
CA THR A 38 -15.62 1.84 -1.92
C THR A 38 -16.75 2.80 -1.67
N HIS A 39 -16.88 3.85 -2.52
CA HIS A 39 -17.98 4.83 -2.48
C HIS A 39 -18.26 5.37 -1.07
N GLY A 40 -17.20 5.59 -0.30
CA GLY A 40 -17.28 6.12 1.05
C GLY A 40 -17.91 5.18 2.08
N ALA A 41 -18.01 3.89 1.82
CA ALA A 41 -18.51 2.88 2.76
C ALA A 41 -17.52 2.64 3.91
N CYS A 42 -17.40 3.60 4.81
CA CYS A 42 -16.42 3.58 5.90
C CYS A 42 -16.81 2.68 7.06
N LEU A 43 -18.10 2.66 7.39
CA LEU A 43 -18.61 1.98 8.58
C LEU A 43 -19.34 0.68 8.21
N PRO A 44 -19.32 -0.34 9.09
CA PRO A 44 -19.99 -1.61 8.85
C PRO A 44 -21.52 -1.49 9.08
N PHE A 45 -22.13 -0.48 8.49
CA PHE A 45 -23.53 -0.17 8.64
C PHE A 45 -24.09 0.49 7.37
N ASP A 46 -25.18 -0.06 6.84
CA ASP A 46 -25.93 0.53 5.73
C ASP A 46 -27.01 1.48 6.27
N PHE A 47 -26.74 2.77 6.19
CA PHE A 47 -27.64 3.82 6.68
C PHE A 47 -28.93 3.94 5.87
N LYS A 48 -28.97 3.46 4.62
CA LYS A 48 -30.17 3.49 3.78
C LYS A 48 -31.14 2.39 4.18
N LYS A 49 -30.61 1.21 4.52
CA LYS A 49 -31.42 0.06 4.94
C LYS A 49 -31.58 -0.04 6.44
N ASN A 50 -30.83 0.75 7.20
CA ASN A 50 -30.79 0.72 8.66
C ASN A 50 -30.42 -0.67 9.22
N GLU A 51 -29.38 -1.30 8.65
CA GLU A 51 -28.91 -2.63 9.03
C GLU A 51 -27.38 -2.72 9.01
N PRO A 52 -26.78 -3.69 9.72
CA PRO A 52 -25.35 -3.93 9.62
C PRO A 52 -24.93 -4.31 8.19
N ALA A 53 -23.83 -3.71 7.70
CA ALA A 53 -23.21 -4.05 6.43
C ALA A 53 -21.97 -4.92 6.65
N LYS A 54 -21.78 -5.90 5.76
CA LYS A 54 -20.60 -6.78 5.80
C LYS A 54 -19.40 -6.18 5.04
N THR A 55 -19.67 -5.17 4.23
CA THR A 55 -18.67 -4.52 3.36
C THR A 55 -18.42 -3.10 3.85
N SER A 56 -17.21 -2.81 4.32
CA SER A 56 -16.83 -1.45 4.71
C SER A 56 -15.31 -1.37 4.84
N LEU A 57 -14.76 -0.17 4.79
CA LEU A 57 -13.34 0.05 5.07
C LEU A 57 -12.94 -0.35 6.50
N ALA A 58 -13.85 -0.29 7.46
CA ALA A 58 -13.58 -0.80 8.81
C ALA A 58 -13.33 -2.32 8.82
N ASN A 59 -14.07 -3.07 7.99
CA ASN A 59 -13.82 -4.51 7.83
C ASN A 59 -12.50 -4.78 7.09
N VAL A 60 -12.22 -4.02 6.03
CA VAL A 60 -10.94 -4.07 5.30
C VAL A 60 -9.78 -3.76 6.24
N TYR A 61 -9.90 -2.72 7.07
CA TYR A 61 -8.85 -2.37 8.03
C TYR A 61 -8.53 -3.50 9.01
N SER A 62 -9.54 -4.21 9.49
CA SER A 62 -9.33 -5.36 10.38
C SER A 62 -8.51 -6.46 9.70
N TYR A 63 -8.77 -6.73 8.43
CA TYR A 63 -8.01 -7.67 7.62
C TYR A 63 -6.57 -7.18 7.36
N VAL A 64 -6.42 -5.93 6.90
CA VAL A 64 -5.10 -5.31 6.64
C VAL A 64 -4.24 -5.31 7.90
N LYS A 65 -4.84 -5.01 9.07
CA LYS A 65 -4.14 -5.04 10.35
C LYS A 65 -3.60 -6.43 10.65
N GLN A 66 -4.42 -7.46 10.49
CA GLN A 66 -4.01 -8.85 10.70
C GLN A 66 -2.87 -9.27 9.76
N GLU A 67 -2.98 -8.88 8.47
CA GLU A 67 -1.93 -9.19 7.50
C GLU A 67 -0.62 -8.48 7.84
N ARG A 68 -0.66 -7.22 8.28
CA ARG A 68 0.53 -6.48 8.71
C ARG A 68 1.18 -7.08 9.97
N GLU A 69 0.39 -7.61 10.90
CA GLU A 69 0.92 -8.31 12.08
C GLU A 69 1.69 -9.58 11.69
N ASN A 70 1.27 -10.26 10.62
CA ASN A 70 1.88 -11.50 10.14
C ASN A 70 3.01 -11.27 9.12
N ASN A 71 3.00 -10.15 8.38
CA ASN A 71 3.83 -9.90 7.21
C ASN A 71 4.32 -8.44 7.15
N SER A 72 4.78 -7.85 8.25
CA SER A 72 4.97 -6.40 8.46
C SER A 72 5.68 -5.65 7.33
N ASP A 73 6.70 -6.26 6.72
CA ASP A 73 7.61 -5.59 5.78
C ASP A 73 7.29 -5.90 4.30
N ARG A 74 6.16 -6.57 4.02
CA ARG A 74 5.86 -7.13 2.70
C ARG A 74 4.53 -6.69 2.13
N ILE A 75 3.79 -5.83 2.81
CA ILE A 75 2.44 -5.41 2.40
C ILE A 75 2.50 -4.04 1.75
N ILE A 76 1.94 -3.97 0.55
CA ILE A 76 1.61 -2.73 -0.15
C ILE A 76 0.09 -2.63 -0.18
N LEU A 77 -0.47 -1.54 0.34
CA LEU A 77 -1.91 -1.27 0.36
C LEU A 77 -2.24 -0.14 -0.61
N LEU A 78 -3.06 -0.43 -1.61
CA LEU A 78 -3.43 0.48 -2.67
C LEU A 78 -4.94 0.71 -2.72
N ASP A 79 -5.36 1.87 -3.22
CA ASP A 79 -6.75 2.12 -3.61
C ASP A 79 -6.82 2.56 -5.08
N ALA A 80 -7.77 2.02 -5.83
CA ALA A 80 -7.92 2.30 -7.25
C ALA A 80 -8.89 3.47 -7.55
N GLY A 81 -9.44 4.10 -6.52
CA GLY A 81 -10.34 5.25 -6.64
C GLY A 81 -11.82 4.92 -6.43
N ASP A 82 -12.65 5.91 -6.78
CA ASP A 82 -14.10 5.95 -6.58
C ASP A 82 -14.50 5.91 -5.08
N PHE A 83 -13.89 6.80 -4.31
CA PHE A 83 -14.21 7.01 -2.91
C PHE A 83 -15.10 8.23 -2.66
N LEU A 84 -14.90 9.33 -3.41
CA LEU A 84 -15.45 10.66 -3.09
C LEU A 84 -16.95 10.84 -3.42
N GLN A 85 -17.67 9.74 -3.60
CA GLN A 85 -19.11 9.72 -3.89
C GLN A 85 -19.79 8.57 -3.14
N GLY A 86 -21.08 8.67 -2.88
CA GLY A 86 -21.95 7.55 -2.50
C GLY A 86 -22.55 7.65 -1.10
N GLN A 87 -21.79 7.94 -0.06
CA GLN A 87 -22.31 8.03 1.31
C GLN A 87 -22.57 9.47 1.74
N PRO A 88 -23.58 9.69 2.63
CA PRO A 88 -23.89 11.02 3.16
C PRO A 88 -22.70 11.70 3.87
N SER A 89 -21.83 10.93 4.53
CA SER A 89 -20.62 11.44 5.15
C SER A 89 -19.65 12.04 4.14
N ILE A 90 -19.53 11.42 2.97
CA ILE A 90 -18.67 11.94 1.89
C ILE A 90 -19.27 13.24 1.34
N TYR A 91 -20.57 13.25 1.04
CA TYR A 91 -21.27 14.47 0.62
C TYR A 91 -21.06 15.62 1.61
N TYR A 92 -21.14 15.34 2.91
CA TYR A 92 -20.95 16.35 3.95
C TYR A 92 -19.56 17.00 3.85
N TYR A 93 -18.49 16.21 3.73
CA TYR A 93 -17.13 16.74 3.62
C TYR A 93 -16.79 17.31 2.23
N ASN A 94 -17.52 16.89 1.19
CA ASN A 94 -17.38 17.49 -0.13
C ASN A 94 -17.96 18.92 -0.15
N PHE A 95 -19.13 19.16 0.50
CA PHE A 95 -19.94 20.33 0.20
C PHE A 95 -20.40 21.15 1.40
N VAL A 96 -20.32 20.62 2.63
CA VAL A 96 -20.82 21.29 3.84
C VAL A 96 -19.64 21.68 4.74
N ASP A 97 -18.87 20.74 5.21
CA ASP A 97 -17.66 20.99 5.99
C ASP A 97 -16.42 20.96 5.08
N THR A 98 -16.18 22.07 4.41
CA THR A 98 -15.05 22.20 3.49
C THR A 98 -13.76 22.69 4.17
N LEU A 99 -13.80 22.96 5.48
CA LEU A 99 -12.67 23.49 6.25
C LEU A 99 -11.92 22.41 7.03
N SER A 100 -12.64 21.43 7.59
CA SER A 100 -12.01 20.29 8.27
C SER A 100 -11.31 19.38 7.27
N GLN A 101 -10.27 18.67 7.72
CA GLN A 101 -9.65 17.64 6.88
C GLN A 101 -10.69 16.66 6.37
N HIS A 102 -10.66 16.38 5.07
CA HIS A 102 -11.63 15.51 4.43
C HIS A 102 -11.61 14.09 5.03
N VAL A 103 -12.79 13.53 5.27
CA VAL A 103 -12.90 12.21 5.91
C VAL A 103 -12.17 11.11 5.11
N ALA A 104 -12.18 11.19 3.77
CA ALA A 104 -11.42 10.28 2.92
C ALA A 104 -9.93 10.32 3.24
N ALA A 105 -9.32 11.51 3.28
CA ALA A 105 -7.91 11.67 3.59
C ALA A 105 -7.59 11.15 5.00
N ARG A 106 -8.47 11.42 5.98
CA ARG A 106 -8.29 10.89 7.34
C ARG A 106 -8.29 9.38 7.39
N ILE A 107 -9.17 8.72 6.64
CA ILE A 107 -9.29 7.26 6.60
C ILE A 107 -8.08 6.65 5.89
N TYR A 108 -7.71 7.15 4.72
CA TYR A 108 -6.54 6.67 3.98
C TYR A 108 -5.24 6.81 4.79
N ASN A 109 -5.04 7.98 5.43
CA ASN A 109 -3.89 8.22 6.29
C ASN A 109 -3.88 7.29 7.50
N PHE A 110 -5.03 7.08 8.16
CA PHE A 110 -5.17 6.19 9.30
C PHE A 110 -4.92 4.71 8.93
N MET A 111 -5.46 4.26 7.80
CA MET A 111 -5.27 2.90 7.33
C MET A 111 -3.86 2.64 6.79
N GLY A 112 -3.08 3.70 6.51
CA GLY A 112 -1.74 3.61 5.98
C GLY A 112 -1.70 3.04 4.58
N TYR A 113 -2.48 3.62 3.68
CA TYR A 113 -2.35 3.33 2.25
C TYR A 113 -1.00 3.84 1.72
N ASP A 114 -0.42 3.11 0.77
CA ASP A 114 0.85 3.45 0.13
C ASP A 114 0.65 4.34 -1.10
N ALA A 115 -0.47 4.18 -1.80
CA ALA A 115 -0.91 5.07 -2.87
C ALA A 115 -2.43 4.97 -3.07
N VAL A 116 -3.01 6.04 -3.60
CA VAL A 116 -4.43 6.15 -3.92
C VAL A 116 -4.59 6.54 -5.37
N GLY A 117 -5.44 5.84 -6.10
CA GLY A 117 -5.86 6.21 -7.46
C GLY A 117 -6.99 7.23 -7.44
N MET A 118 -7.21 7.88 -8.59
CA MET A 118 -8.37 8.74 -8.83
C MET A 118 -9.28 8.05 -9.84
N GLY A 119 -10.50 7.71 -9.41
CA GLY A 119 -11.55 7.16 -10.25
C GLY A 119 -12.42 8.26 -10.88
N ASN A 120 -13.39 7.87 -11.70
CA ASN A 120 -14.28 8.83 -12.37
C ASN A 120 -15.21 9.56 -11.39
N HIS A 121 -15.64 8.91 -10.32
CA HIS A 121 -16.46 9.54 -9.29
C HIS A 121 -15.68 10.46 -8.32
N ASP A 122 -14.36 10.43 -8.35
CA ASP A 122 -13.56 11.32 -7.52
C ASP A 122 -13.39 12.72 -8.14
N VAL A 123 -13.65 12.86 -9.43
CA VAL A 123 -13.65 14.16 -10.11
C VAL A 123 -15.02 14.83 -10.10
N GLU A 124 -16.10 14.10 -9.93
CA GLU A 124 -17.48 14.62 -9.95
C GLU A 124 -17.77 15.70 -8.91
N PRO A 125 -17.24 15.65 -7.67
CA PRO A 125 -17.45 16.69 -6.68
C PRO A 125 -16.88 18.05 -7.07
N GLY A 126 -16.03 18.11 -8.11
CA GLY A 126 -15.46 19.32 -8.64
C GLY A 126 -14.07 19.65 -8.09
N GLU A 127 -13.44 20.63 -8.73
CA GLU A 127 -12.05 21.02 -8.50
C GLU A 127 -11.74 21.32 -7.02
N SER A 128 -12.63 22.01 -6.34
CA SER A 128 -12.45 22.37 -4.92
C SER A 128 -12.30 21.16 -3.99
N VAL A 129 -12.80 20.01 -4.39
CA VAL A 129 -12.70 18.77 -3.61
C VAL A 129 -11.47 17.98 -4.02
N TYR A 130 -11.30 17.63 -5.29
CA TYR A 130 -10.18 16.77 -5.69
C TYR A 130 -8.82 17.47 -5.58
N THR A 131 -8.71 18.80 -5.72
CA THR A 131 -7.42 19.51 -5.55
C THR A 131 -6.96 19.64 -4.10
N ARG A 132 -7.86 19.44 -3.13
CA ARG A 132 -7.46 19.39 -1.72
C ARG A 132 -6.88 18.03 -1.31
N MET A 133 -7.30 16.95 -1.98
CA MET A 133 -6.88 15.59 -1.61
C MET A 133 -5.35 15.41 -1.60
N PRO A 134 -4.57 15.82 -2.62
CA PRO A 134 -3.10 15.71 -2.59
C PRO A 134 -2.44 16.47 -1.44
N LYS A 135 -3.12 17.48 -0.88
CA LYS A 135 -2.60 18.28 0.24
C LYS A 135 -2.91 17.66 1.60
N GLU A 136 -3.93 16.83 1.67
CA GLU A 136 -4.42 16.22 2.90
C GLU A 136 -3.98 14.75 3.07
N LEU A 137 -3.59 14.10 1.97
CA LEU A 137 -3.07 12.73 1.95
C LEU A 137 -1.59 12.69 2.35
N ASN A 138 -1.21 11.66 3.10
CA ASN A 138 0.19 11.37 3.45
C ASN A 138 0.90 10.49 2.40
N MET A 139 0.19 10.08 1.35
CA MET A 139 0.66 9.23 0.27
C MET A 139 0.33 9.87 -1.09
N PRO A 140 0.94 9.39 -2.19
CA PRO A 140 0.64 9.89 -3.53
C PRO A 140 -0.82 9.64 -3.95
N LEU A 141 -1.47 10.65 -4.52
CA LEU A 141 -2.67 10.51 -5.33
C LEU A 141 -2.24 10.36 -6.79
N LEU A 142 -2.59 9.24 -7.41
CA LEU A 142 -2.11 8.86 -8.75
C LEU A 142 -3.22 8.97 -9.78
N CYS A 143 -2.93 9.68 -10.86
CA CYS A 143 -3.81 9.78 -12.01
C CYS A 143 -2.98 9.90 -13.30
N ALA A 144 -2.48 8.77 -13.81
CA ALA A 144 -1.48 8.74 -14.88
C ALA A 144 -1.98 9.25 -16.23
N ASN A 145 -3.29 9.27 -16.45
CA ASN A 145 -3.95 9.71 -17.69
C ASN A 145 -4.64 11.07 -17.58
N ALA A 146 -4.59 11.73 -16.43
CA ALA A 146 -5.07 13.11 -16.29
C ALA A 146 -3.89 14.07 -16.46
N ILE A 147 -4.06 15.04 -17.33
CA ILE A 147 -3.07 16.07 -17.62
C ILE A 147 -3.72 17.42 -17.28
N ASP A 148 -3.04 18.18 -16.44
CA ASP A 148 -3.39 19.59 -16.21
C ASP A 148 -2.88 20.40 -17.40
N THR A 149 -3.79 21.14 -18.07
CA THR A 149 -3.50 21.91 -19.29
C THR A 149 -3.65 23.39 -19.04
#